data_e589c4a4dccde885c59d34455283b02a
#
_entry.id   e589c4a4dccde885c59d34455283b02a
#
_cell.length_a   1.000
_cell.length_b   1.000
_cell.length_c   1.000
_cell.angle_alpha   90.00
_cell.angle_beta   90.00
_cell.angle_gamma   90.00
#
_symmetry.space_group_name_H-M   'P 1'
#
loop_
_entity.id
_entity.type
_entity.pdbx_description
1 polymer ?
#
loop_
_entity_poly.entity_id
_entity_poly.type
_entity_poly.pdbx_seq_one_letter_code
_entity_poly.pdbx_strand_id
1 'polypeptide(L)'
;MLNSRTIKSTFVLISTLMIFNGCTKKLTKINFKDISSNSHKMNSLIITPMSSKEESKFYEYNIRIPKLIIEGKEKGNLEELNTELTEYVSQSVARLDIVSKELEPKDKKFSLKIDYEIYHGYNTYTIILIATQEIHDSPITNYRSYYIQDKGNYIYNIDDIIKTDEAFPFFIKKIKEKILPNELLFDLQQAIIYFENKKIIIKFPEYTFKLDDTEEFQNIFEFNENEIAQFVK
;
A
#
# COMPACT_ATOMS: atom_id res chain seq x y z
N MET A 1 15.04 -34.26 -35.27
CA MET A 1 13.74 -33.59 -35.28
C MET A 1 13.10 -33.76 -33.92
N LEU A 2 13.27 -32.81 -33.02
CA LEU A 2 12.56 -32.75 -31.74
C LEU A 2 11.96 -31.34 -31.62
N ASN A 3 10.63 -31.30 -31.66
CA ASN A 3 9.86 -30.08 -31.47
C ASN A 3 9.99 -29.57 -30.03
N SER A 4 10.61 -28.42 -29.85
CA SER A 4 10.54 -27.67 -28.61
C SER A 4 9.20 -26.91 -28.55
N ARG A 5 8.29 -27.40 -27.73
CA ARG A 5 7.07 -26.65 -27.35
C ARG A 5 7.49 -25.53 -26.41
N THR A 6 7.50 -24.35 -26.94
CA THR A 6 7.62 -23.09 -26.18
C THR A 6 6.37 -22.93 -25.32
N ILE A 7 6.49 -23.13 -24.03
CA ILE A 7 5.45 -22.78 -23.06
C ILE A 7 5.52 -21.27 -22.91
N LYS A 8 4.62 -20.57 -23.61
CA LYS A 8 4.36 -19.15 -23.37
C LYS A 8 3.58 -19.05 -22.06
N SER A 9 4.30 -18.78 -20.98
CA SER A 9 3.69 -18.34 -19.73
C SER A 9 3.11 -16.94 -19.96
N THR A 10 1.83 -16.89 -20.24
CA THR A 10 1.07 -15.65 -20.32
C THR A 10 0.74 -15.25 -18.88
N PHE A 11 1.61 -14.45 -18.27
CA PHE A 11 1.26 -13.71 -17.07
C PHE A 11 0.18 -12.70 -17.46
N VAL A 12 -1.07 -13.07 -17.25
CA VAL A 12 -2.19 -12.13 -17.30
C VAL A 12 -2.08 -11.27 -16.05
N LEU A 13 -1.40 -10.15 -16.20
CA LEU A 13 -1.44 -9.05 -15.26
C LEU A 13 -2.88 -8.51 -15.34
N ILE A 14 -3.75 -8.95 -14.44
CA ILE A 14 -5.06 -8.35 -14.28
C ILE A 14 -4.87 -7.05 -13.51
N SER A 15 -4.31 -6.05 -14.18
CA SER A 15 -4.49 -4.64 -13.81
C SER A 15 -5.92 -4.25 -14.18
N THR A 16 -6.89 -4.68 -13.41
CA THR A 16 -8.26 -4.20 -13.55
C THR A 16 -8.33 -2.77 -13.03
N LEU A 17 -7.98 -1.84 -13.90
CA LEU A 17 -8.56 -0.50 -13.88
C LEU A 17 -10.05 -0.69 -14.15
N MET A 18 -10.84 -0.96 -13.12
CA MET A 18 -12.28 -0.91 -13.26
C MET A 18 -12.69 0.56 -13.21
N ILE A 19 -12.96 1.10 -14.39
CA ILE A 19 -13.77 2.29 -14.59
C ILE A 19 -15.12 2.02 -13.91
N PHE A 20 -15.36 2.67 -12.79
CA PHE A 20 -16.64 2.63 -12.09
C PHE A 20 -17.69 3.37 -12.89
N ASN A 21 -18.38 2.70 -13.79
CA ASN A 21 -19.70 3.14 -14.23
C ASN A 21 -20.73 2.76 -13.16
N GLY A 22 -21.22 3.78 -12.51
CA GLY A 22 -22.47 3.99 -11.80
C GLY A 22 -23.29 2.76 -11.37
N CYS A 23 -22.85 2.04 -10.34
CA CYS A 23 -23.76 1.31 -9.48
C CYS A 23 -23.49 1.76 -8.05
N THR A 24 -24.38 2.56 -7.49
CA THR A 24 -24.40 2.88 -6.06
C THR A 24 -24.74 1.61 -5.26
N LYS A 25 -23.82 0.65 -5.23
CA LYS A 25 -23.93 -0.47 -4.29
C LYS A 25 -23.67 0.12 -2.91
N LYS A 26 -24.62 -0.07 -2.01
CA LYS A 26 -24.50 0.26 -0.59
C LYS A 26 -23.16 -0.25 -0.09
N LEU A 27 -22.22 0.64 0.23
CA LEU A 27 -20.96 0.28 0.86
C LEU A 27 -21.28 -0.51 2.14
N THR A 28 -20.62 -1.63 2.32
CA THR A 28 -20.76 -2.42 3.54
C THR A 28 -20.27 -1.57 4.70
N LYS A 29 -21.17 -1.22 5.63
CA LYS A 29 -20.82 -0.45 6.81
C LYS A 29 -20.00 -1.31 7.75
N ILE A 30 -18.71 -1.05 7.85
CA ILE A 30 -17.82 -1.74 8.76
C ILE A 30 -17.89 -1.09 10.14
N ASN A 31 -18.08 -1.89 11.17
CA ASN A 31 -18.09 -1.43 12.54
C ASN A 31 -16.67 -1.52 13.10
N PHE A 32 -16.00 -0.38 13.18
CA PHE A 32 -14.71 -0.28 13.84
C PHE A 32 -14.87 -0.10 15.35
N LYS A 33 -13.96 -0.71 16.09
CA LYS A 33 -13.78 -0.47 17.52
C LYS A 33 -12.49 0.33 17.70
N ASP A 34 -12.59 1.49 18.32
CA ASP A 34 -11.44 2.29 18.72
C ASP A 34 -10.69 1.55 19.84
N ILE A 35 -9.40 1.30 19.64
CA ILE A 35 -8.50 0.76 20.66
C ILE A 35 -7.74 1.93 21.27
N SER A 36 -8.47 2.80 21.97
CA SER A 36 -7.92 4.03 22.56
C SER A 36 -6.81 3.80 23.59
N SER A 37 -6.81 2.63 24.26
CA SER A 37 -5.74 2.24 25.19
C SER A 37 -4.38 2.06 24.51
N ASN A 38 -4.36 1.88 23.18
CA ASN A 38 -3.17 1.71 22.36
C ASN A 38 -2.85 2.96 21.53
N SER A 39 -3.49 4.08 21.82
CA SER A 39 -3.15 5.35 21.19
C SER A 39 -1.70 5.73 21.53
N HIS A 40 -0.96 6.14 20.53
CA HIS A 40 0.41 6.62 20.71
C HIS A 40 0.63 7.89 19.88
N LYS A 41 1.72 8.57 20.20
CA LYS A 41 2.06 9.83 19.55
C LYS A 41 3.38 9.68 18.82
N MET A 42 3.40 10.17 17.58
CA MET A 42 4.61 10.35 16.78
C MET A 42 4.73 11.84 16.43
N ASN A 43 5.66 12.55 17.09
CA ASN A 43 5.75 14.01 17.02
C ASN A 43 4.40 14.69 17.36
N SER A 44 3.79 15.42 16.39
CA SER A 44 2.47 16.03 16.55
C SER A 44 1.30 15.13 16.15
N LEU A 45 1.57 13.98 15.54
CA LEU A 45 0.54 13.05 15.08
C LEU A 45 0.13 12.09 16.21
N ILE A 46 -1.16 12.11 16.56
CA ILE A 46 -1.79 11.15 17.47
C ILE A 46 -2.42 10.07 16.64
N ILE A 47 -2.05 8.83 16.91
CA ILE A 47 -2.46 7.63 16.16
C ILE A 47 -3.29 6.76 17.09
N THR A 48 -4.56 6.57 16.78
CA THR A 48 -5.45 5.67 17.51
C THR A 48 -5.79 4.47 16.61
N PRO A 49 -5.32 3.26 16.92
CA PRO A 49 -5.69 2.08 16.18
C PRO A 49 -7.20 1.82 16.23
N MET A 50 -7.80 1.59 15.09
CA MET A 50 -9.16 1.09 14.95
C MET A 50 -9.11 -0.31 14.37
N SER A 51 -9.91 -1.23 14.92
CA SER A 51 -9.95 -2.60 14.42
C SER A 51 -11.35 -3.08 14.12
N SER A 52 -11.43 -3.98 13.16
CA SER A 52 -12.65 -4.73 12.85
C SER A 52 -12.28 -6.14 12.44
N LYS A 53 -13.04 -7.12 12.95
CA LYS A 53 -12.88 -8.52 12.61
C LYS A 53 -14.25 -9.15 12.41
N GLU A 54 -14.39 -9.92 11.36
CA GLU A 54 -15.63 -10.65 11.07
C GLU A 54 -15.29 -11.96 10.36
N GLU A 55 -16.16 -12.94 10.57
CA GLU A 55 -16.11 -14.23 9.93
C GLU A 55 -17.48 -14.56 9.35
N SER A 56 -17.54 -14.90 8.08
CA SER A 56 -18.72 -15.36 7.36
C SER A 56 -18.60 -16.83 6.95
N LYS A 57 -19.58 -17.33 6.19
CA LYS A 57 -19.53 -18.70 5.65
C LYS A 57 -18.35 -18.88 4.69
N PHE A 58 -18.04 -17.89 3.84
CA PHE A 58 -17.12 -18.01 2.73
C PHE A 58 -15.84 -17.21 2.89
N TYR A 59 -15.81 -16.21 3.79
CA TYR A 59 -14.66 -15.36 4.00
C TYR A 59 -14.50 -14.97 5.47
N GLU A 60 -13.31 -14.48 5.77
CA GLU A 60 -13.02 -13.80 7.02
C GLU A 60 -12.17 -12.54 6.74
N TYR A 61 -12.26 -11.56 7.63
CA TYR A 61 -11.33 -10.44 7.60
C TYR A 61 -10.83 -10.06 9.00
N ASN A 62 -9.60 -9.53 9.00
CA ASN A 62 -8.98 -8.94 10.18
C ASN A 62 -8.33 -7.61 9.78
N ILE A 63 -8.92 -6.52 10.22
CA ILE A 63 -8.58 -5.18 9.77
C ILE A 63 -8.12 -4.34 10.95
N ARG A 64 -7.00 -3.64 10.75
CA ARG A 64 -6.48 -2.61 11.63
C ARG A 64 -6.07 -1.41 10.79
N ILE A 65 -6.67 -0.24 11.06
CA ILE A 65 -6.32 1.03 10.41
C ILE A 65 -6.11 2.12 11.46
N PRO A 66 -5.36 3.19 11.16
CA PRO A 66 -5.19 4.29 12.08
C PRO A 66 -6.36 5.29 11.98
N LYS A 67 -6.79 5.85 13.10
CA LYS A 67 -7.47 7.13 13.17
C LYS A 67 -6.45 8.19 13.58
N LEU A 68 -6.35 9.24 12.78
CA LEU A 68 -5.28 10.20 12.82
C LEU A 68 -5.79 11.57 13.29
N ILE A 69 -5.05 12.19 14.19
CA ILE A 69 -5.34 13.53 14.70
C ILE A 69 -4.02 14.28 14.88
N ILE A 70 -3.96 15.55 14.49
CA ILE A 70 -2.82 16.42 14.83
C ILE A 70 -3.12 17.15 16.14
N GLU A 71 -2.17 17.08 17.06
CA GLU A 71 -2.27 17.77 18.36
C GLU A 71 -2.35 19.28 18.20
N GLY A 72 -3.25 19.91 18.95
CA GLY A 72 -3.39 21.38 18.98
C GLY A 72 -4.02 22.01 17.74
N LYS A 73 -4.50 21.24 16.79
CA LYS A 73 -5.28 21.74 15.66
C LYS A 73 -6.74 21.30 15.75
N GLU A 74 -7.64 22.27 15.59
CA GLU A 74 -9.04 21.99 15.30
C GLU A 74 -9.13 21.22 13.97
N LYS A 75 -10.19 20.39 13.86
CA LYS A 75 -10.55 19.55 12.72
C LYS A 75 -10.02 20.09 11.37
N GLY A 76 -8.95 19.49 10.89
CA GLY A 76 -8.34 19.83 9.63
C GLY A 76 -8.56 18.74 8.58
N ASN A 77 -7.84 18.80 7.48
CA ASN A 77 -7.89 17.85 6.36
C ASN A 77 -7.74 16.37 6.73
N LEU A 78 -7.43 16.03 8.01
CA LEU A 78 -7.32 14.65 8.46
C LEU A 78 -8.68 13.93 8.57
N GLU A 79 -9.81 14.64 8.68
CA GLU A 79 -11.14 14.00 8.59
C GLU A 79 -11.36 13.38 7.21
N GLU A 80 -10.91 14.06 6.17
CA GLU A 80 -10.98 13.54 4.80
C GLU A 80 -10.10 12.29 4.64
N LEU A 81 -8.85 12.33 5.08
CA LEU A 81 -7.98 11.16 5.08
C LEU A 81 -8.55 10.00 5.90
N ASN A 82 -9.04 10.26 7.13
CA ASN A 82 -9.66 9.23 7.96
C ASN A 82 -10.89 8.60 7.25
N THR A 83 -11.65 9.40 6.52
CA THR A 83 -12.77 8.92 5.69
C THR A 83 -12.27 8.06 4.55
N GLU A 84 -11.24 8.50 3.82
CA GLU A 84 -10.66 7.73 2.71
C GLU A 84 -10.08 6.39 3.16
N LEU A 85 -9.42 6.34 4.33
CA LEU A 85 -8.94 5.09 4.92
C LEU A 85 -10.09 4.10 5.18
N THR A 86 -11.20 4.59 5.75
CA THR A 86 -12.37 3.75 6.04
C THR A 86 -13.13 3.33 4.78
N GLU A 87 -13.19 4.17 3.76
CA GLU A 87 -13.78 3.86 2.46
C GLU A 87 -12.99 2.81 1.71
N TYR A 88 -11.66 2.92 1.70
CA TYR A 88 -10.79 1.90 1.11
C TYR A 88 -11.05 0.52 1.70
N VAL A 89 -11.14 0.44 3.03
CA VAL A 89 -11.45 -0.80 3.73
C VAL A 89 -12.84 -1.32 3.37
N SER A 90 -13.84 -0.44 3.38
CA SER A 90 -15.23 -0.81 3.05
C SER A 90 -15.35 -1.37 1.62
N GLN A 91 -14.63 -0.78 0.68
CA GLN A 91 -14.56 -1.26 -0.72
C GLN A 91 -13.84 -2.61 -0.80
N SER A 92 -12.75 -2.79 -0.05
CA SER A 92 -11.98 -4.04 -0.03
C SER A 92 -12.81 -5.20 0.51
N VAL A 93 -13.55 -4.99 1.61
CA VAL A 93 -14.45 -6.01 2.19
C VAL A 93 -15.63 -6.30 1.26
N ALA A 94 -16.24 -5.27 0.66
CA ALA A 94 -17.33 -5.47 -0.29
C ALA A 94 -16.88 -6.30 -1.50
N ARG A 95 -15.66 -6.10 -1.99
CA ARG A 95 -15.07 -6.91 -3.07
C ARG A 95 -14.85 -8.35 -2.63
N LEU A 96 -14.30 -8.56 -1.43
CA LEU A 96 -14.11 -9.91 -0.86
C LEU A 96 -15.43 -10.65 -0.74
N ASP A 97 -16.49 -10.00 -0.25
CA ASP A 97 -17.84 -10.58 -0.13
C ASP A 97 -18.40 -11.02 -1.51
N ILE A 98 -18.26 -10.17 -2.53
CA ILE A 98 -18.70 -10.48 -3.89
C ILE A 98 -17.96 -11.70 -4.43
N VAL A 99 -16.62 -11.66 -4.42
CA VAL A 99 -15.79 -12.74 -4.96
C VAL A 99 -16.02 -14.05 -4.22
N SER A 100 -16.18 -13.99 -2.89
CA SER A 100 -16.43 -15.18 -2.08
C SER A 100 -17.78 -15.85 -2.39
N LYS A 101 -18.81 -15.07 -2.74
CA LYS A 101 -20.13 -15.58 -3.16
C LYS A 101 -20.11 -16.15 -4.58
N GLU A 102 -19.29 -15.59 -5.46
CA GLU A 102 -19.16 -16.07 -6.83
C GLU A 102 -18.37 -17.37 -6.92
N LEU A 103 -17.32 -17.51 -6.11
CA LEU A 103 -16.40 -18.66 -6.17
C LEU A 103 -16.73 -19.76 -5.16
N GLU A 104 -17.54 -19.47 -4.13
CA GLU A 104 -18.00 -20.42 -3.09
C GLU A 104 -16.90 -21.37 -2.60
N PRO A 105 -15.86 -20.86 -1.87
CA PRO A 105 -14.73 -21.68 -1.44
C PRO A 105 -15.20 -22.86 -0.58
N LYS A 106 -14.71 -24.08 -0.88
CA LYS A 106 -15.17 -25.32 -0.23
C LYS A 106 -14.29 -25.70 0.96
N ASP A 107 -12.97 -25.60 0.79
CA ASP A 107 -12.01 -26.14 1.74
C ASP A 107 -11.45 -25.08 2.69
N LYS A 108 -11.21 -23.87 2.20
CA LYS A 108 -10.64 -22.76 2.97
C LYS A 108 -11.36 -21.46 2.65
N LYS A 109 -11.77 -20.73 3.68
CA LYS A 109 -12.36 -19.39 3.51
C LYS A 109 -11.35 -18.44 2.87
N PHE A 110 -11.86 -17.54 2.06
CA PHE A 110 -11.04 -16.41 1.60
C PHE A 110 -10.75 -15.48 2.76
N SER A 111 -9.57 -14.91 2.78
CA SER A 111 -9.18 -14.00 3.86
C SER A 111 -8.74 -12.64 3.34
N LEU A 112 -8.99 -11.61 4.16
CA LEU A 112 -8.48 -10.26 3.97
C LEU A 112 -7.88 -9.77 5.29
N LYS A 113 -6.60 -9.49 5.27
CA LYS A 113 -5.92 -8.79 6.35
C LYS A 113 -5.55 -7.39 5.88
N ILE A 114 -5.93 -6.35 6.63
CA ILE A 114 -5.43 -4.99 6.41
C ILE A 114 -4.73 -4.55 7.68
N ASP A 115 -3.51 -4.07 7.52
CA ASP A 115 -2.69 -3.48 8.58
C ASP A 115 -2.06 -2.19 8.08
N TYR A 116 -1.36 -1.46 8.94
CA TYR A 116 -0.72 -0.21 8.58
C TYR A 116 0.65 -0.04 9.21
N GLU A 117 1.49 0.74 8.53
CA GLU A 117 2.76 1.27 9.00
C GLU A 117 2.74 2.79 8.88
N ILE A 118 3.45 3.49 9.75
CA ILE A 118 3.59 4.95 9.69
C ILE A 118 5.05 5.29 9.82
N TYR A 119 5.53 6.09 8.90
CA TYR A 119 6.90 6.63 8.84
C TYR A 119 6.88 8.14 8.90
N HIS A 120 7.99 8.73 9.32
CA HIS A 120 8.16 10.18 9.36
C HIS A 120 9.54 10.58 8.82
N GLY A 121 9.56 11.50 7.88
CA GLY A 121 10.77 12.09 7.31
C GLY A 121 10.43 13.29 6.44
N TYR A 122 11.36 14.21 6.28
CA TYR A 122 11.18 15.43 5.47
C TYR A 122 9.88 16.20 5.81
N ASN A 123 9.60 16.40 7.12
CA ASN A 123 8.40 17.07 7.63
C ASN A 123 7.08 16.44 7.12
N THR A 124 7.11 15.15 6.79
CA THR A 124 5.98 14.42 6.24
C THR A 124 5.80 13.08 6.94
N TYR A 125 4.58 12.78 7.36
CA TYR A 125 4.17 11.43 7.75
C TYR A 125 3.70 10.67 6.52
N THR A 126 4.19 9.45 6.34
CA THR A 126 3.68 8.52 5.34
C THR A 126 2.94 7.41 6.05
N ILE A 127 1.67 7.26 5.74
CA ILE A 127 0.83 6.15 6.20
C ILE A 127 0.76 5.12 5.08
N ILE A 128 1.12 3.87 5.36
CA ILE A 128 1.06 2.77 4.40
C ILE A 128 -0.01 1.80 4.88
N LEU A 129 -1.04 1.59 4.07
CA LEU A 129 -1.95 0.46 4.26
C LEU A 129 -1.40 -0.77 3.53
N ILE A 130 -1.41 -1.89 4.22
CA ILE A 130 -0.92 -3.19 3.75
C ILE A 130 -2.13 -4.12 3.71
N ALA A 131 -2.62 -4.43 2.51
CA ALA A 131 -3.77 -5.29 2.31
C ALA A 131 -3.32 -6.63 1.73
N THR A 132 -3.38 -7.68 2.53
CA THR A 132 -3.08 -9.06 2.11
C THR A 132 -4.38 -9.83 1.92
N GLN A 133 -4.60 -10.33 0.72
CA GLN A 133 -5.75 -11.16 0.33
C GLN A 133 -5.29 -12.57 0.02
N GLU A 134 -6.00 -13.55 0.53
CA GLU A 134 -5.82 -14.96 0.20
C GLU A 134 -7.13 -15.51 -0.38
N ILE A 135 -7.18 -15.59 -1.70
CA ILE A 135 -8.34 -16.07 -2.47
C ILE A 135 -8.10 -17.50 -2.97
N HIS A 136 -6.84 -17.87 -3.13
CA HIS A 136 -6.34 -19.20 -3.46
C HIS A 136 -5.14 -19.51 -2.58
N ASP A 137 -4.35 -20.49 -2.91
CA ASP A 137 -3.21 -20.96 -2.11
C ASP A 137 -2.06 -19.96 -1.94
N SER A 138 -2.09 -18.84 -2.68
CA SER A 138 -1.04 -17.82 -2.61
C SER A 138 -1.61 -16.47 -2.16
N PRO A 139 -1.09 -15.90 -1.07
CA PRO A 139 -1.49 -14.55 -0.65
C PRO A 139 -0.98 -13.49 -1.64
N ILE A 140 -1.80 -12.47 -1.87
CA ILE A 140 -1.45 -11.29 -2.65
C ILE A 140 -1.46 -10.09 -1.71
N THR A 141 -0.32 -9.39 -1.62
CA THR A 141 -0.18 -8.18 -0.81
C THR A 141 -0.15 -6.95 -1.69
N ASN A 142 -1.03 -6.01 -1.39
CA ASN A 142 -1.10 -4.69 -2.03
C ASN A 142 -0.80 -3.61 -0.99
N TYR A 143 -0.13 -2.55 -1.44
CA TYR A 143 0.22 -1.40 -0.63
C TYR A 143 -0.49 -0.16 -1.14
N ARG A 144 -0.84 0.74 -0.22
CA ARG A 144 -1.32 2.08 -0.54
C ARG A 144 -0.73 3.09 0.42
N SER A 145 -0.13 4.16 -0.09
CA SER A 145 0.48 5.21 0.71
C SER A 145 -0.38 6.49 0.73
N TYR A 146 -0.31 7.19 1.86
CA TYR A 146 -0.94 8.49 2.08
C TYR A 146 0.05 9.40 2.78
N TYR A 147 -0.01 10.70 2.52
CA TYR A 147 0.97 11.65 3.02
C TYR A 147 0.30 12.77 3.80
N ILE A 148 0.93 13.17 4.92
CA ILE A 148 0.49 14.27 5.76
C ILE A 148 1.70 15.13 6.09
N GLN A 149 1.63 16.44 5.88
CA GLN A 149 2.64 17.35 6.42
C GLN A 149 2.59 17.40 7.95
N ASP A 150 3.70 17.72 8.60
CA ASP A 150 3.79 17.90 10.06
C ASP A 150 2.73 18.87 10.62
N LYS A 151 2.32 19.82 9.77
CA LYS A 151 1.27 20.79 10.10
C LYS A 151 -0.15 20.23 9.99
N GLY A 152 -0.31 18.98 9.56
CA GLY A 152 -1.59 18.30 9.45
C GLY A 152 -2.32 18.55 8.14
N ASN A 153 -1.64 18.98 7.09
CA ASN A 153 -2.25 19.08 5.77
C ASN A 153 -2.12 17.73 5.07
N TYR A 154 -3.23 17.20 4.59
CA TYR A 154 -3.23 16.02 3.72
C TYR A 154 -2.65 16.38 2.35
N ILE A 155 -1.76 15.55 1.84
CA ILE A 155 -1.08 15.74 0.56
C ILE A 155 -1.60 14.68 -0.40
N TYR A 156 -2.24 15.12 -1.48
CA TYR A 156 -2.84 14.24 -2.48
C TYR A 156 -1.83 13.74 -3.52
N ASN A 157 -0.77 14.51 -3.74
CA ASN A 157 0.21 14.22 -4.77
C ASN A 157 1.63 14.25 -4.18
N ILE A 158 2.39 13.20 -4.43
CA ILE A 158 3.81 13.13 -4.03
C ILE A 158 4.64 14.25 -4.68
N ASP A 159 4.19 14.80 -5.80
CA ASP A 159 4.80 15.97 -6.46
C ASP A 159 4.85 17.21 -5.56
N ASP A 160 4.01 17.27 -4.52
CA ASP A 160 4.06 18.37 -3.55
C ASP A 160 5.22 18.22 -2.55
N ILE A 161 5.81 17.02 -2.46
CA ILE A 161 6.90 16.69 -1.54
C ILE A 161 8.24 16.61 -2.26
N ILE A 162 8.26 15.97 -3.43
CA ILE A 162 9.49 15.79 -4.23
C ILE A 162 9.27 16.25 -5.67
N LYS A 163 10.35 16.58 -6.36
CA LYS A 163 10.36 16.91 -7.79
C LYS A 163 10.38 15.61 -8.60
N THR A 164 9.22 15.02 -8.82
CA THR A 164 9.10 13.69 -9.43
C THR A 164 9.70 13.60 -10.83
N ASP A 165 9.59 14.66 -11.64
CA ASP A 165 10.17 14.71 -13.00
C ASP A 165 11.69 14.51 -13.01
N GLU A 166 12.37 14.97 -11.94
CA GLU A 166 13.81 14.81 -11.79
C GLU A 166 14.18 13.55 -10.97
N ALA A 167 13.43 13.29 -9.91
CA ALA A 167 13.70 12.22 -8.95
C ALA A 167 13.44 10.81 -9.54
N PHE A 168 12.34 10.61 -10.28
CA PHE A 168 11.99 9.30 -10.79
C PHE A 168 13.00 8.74 -11.79
N PRO A 169 13.49 9.51 -12.78
CA PRO A 169 14.58 9.04 -13.64
C PRO A 169 15.85 8.66 -12.85
N PHE A 170 16.19 9.42 -11.82
CA PHE A 170 17.32 9.12 -10.94
C PHE A 170 17.09 7.81 -10.18
N PHE A 171 15.92 7.62 -9.54
CA PHE A 171 15.59 6.39 -8.82
C PHE A 171 15.61 5.17 -9.74
N ILE A 172 14.98 5.26 -10.91
CA ILE A 172 14.97 4.19 -11.90
C ILE A 172 16.40 3.79 -12.29
N LYS A 173 17.27 4.78 -12.56
CA LYS A 173 18.67 4.52 -12.89
C LYS A 173 19.37 3.78 -11.75
N LYS A 174 19.21 4.27 -10.51
CA LYS A 174 19.87 3.69 -9.33
C LYS A 174 19.36 2.30 -8.97
N ILE A 175 18.07 2.04 -9.15
CA ILE A 175 17.48 0.71 -8.97
C ILE A 175 18.06 -0.25 -10.02
N LYS A 176 18.09 0.14 -11.29
CA LYS A 176 18.66 -0.66 -12.38
C LYS A 176 20.13 -1.02 -12.19
N GLU A 177 20.91 -0.18 -11.50
CA GLU A 177 22.30 -0.48 -11.14
C GLU A 177 22.43 -1.63 -10.11
N LYS A 178 21.34 -1.96 -9.38
CA LYS A 178 21.32 -2.94 -8.29
C LYS A 178 20.59 -4.23 -8.61
N ILE A 179 19.82 -4.29 -9.69
CA ILE A 179 19.01 -5.45 -10.07
C ILE A 179 19.62 -6.17 -11.29
N LEU A 180 19.22 -7.42 -11.50
CA LEU A 180 19.65 -8.19 -12.65
C LEU A 180 19.19 -7.59 -13.98
N PRO A 181 19.99 -7.71 -15.06
CA PRO A 181 19.64 -7.17 -16.38
C PRO A 181 18.30 -7.67 -16.94
N ASN A 182 17.88 -8.87 -16.58
CA ASN A 182 16.61 -9.46 -17.04
C ASN A 182 15.38 -8.86 -16.36
N GLU A 183 15.54 -8.12 -15.26
CA GLU A 183 14.47 -7.51 -14.47
C GLU A 183 14.35 -6.00 -14.67
N LEU A 184 14.93 -5.49 -15.77
CA LEU A 184 14.98 -4.05 -16.07
C LEU A 184 13.61 -3.42 -16.43
N LEU A 185 12.56 -4.23 -16.59
CA LEU A 185 11.21 -3.77 -16.89
C LEU A 185 10.37 -3.69 -15.60
N PHE A 186 10.38 -2.53 -14.97
CA PHE A 186 9.54 -2.23 -13.82
C PHE A 186 8.98 -0.80 -13.92
N ASP A 187 7.87 -0.59 -13.24
CA ASP A 187 7.22 0.72 -13.16
C ASP A 187 7.21 1.19 -11.69
N LEU A 188 7.68 2.40 -11.44
CA LEU A 188 7.61 3.02 -10.12
C LEU A 188 6.16 3.21 -9.62
N GLN A 189 5.18 3.21 -10.51
CA GLN A 189 3.77 3.25 -10.13
C GLN A 189 3.31 2.00 -9.36
N GLN A 190 4.06 0.91 -9.45
CA GLN A 190 3.80 -0.31 -8.68
C GLN A 190 4.41 -0.26 -7.27
N ALA A 191 5.31 0.67 -7.04
CA ALA A 191 5.99 0.86 -5.76
C ALA A 191 5.25 1.88 -4.89
N ILE A 192 5.48 1.77 -3.59
CA ILE A 192 5.20 2.87 -2.66
C ILE A 192 6.49 3.62 -2.34
N ILE A 193 6.36 4.92 -2.14
CA ILE A 193 7.45 5.78 -1.74
C ILE A 193 7.12 6.30 -0.35
N TYR A 194 8.06 6.21 0.58
CA TYR A 194 7.88 6.76 1.92
C TYR A 194 9.14 7.43 2.42
N PHE A 195 8.96 8.26 3.44
CA PHE A 195 10.00 9.09 4.02
C PHE A 195 10.31 8.62 5.43
N GLU A 196 11.55 8.28 5.69
CA GLU A 196 12.00 7.90 7.01
C GLU A 196 13.26 8.70 7.40
N ASN A 197 13.15 9.55 8.41
CA ASN A 197 14.21 10.48 8.80
C ASN A 197 14.65 11.34 7.60
N LYS A 198 15.88 11.11 7.13
CA LYS A 198 16.50 11.80 5.99
C LYS A 198 16.71 10.87 4.80
N LYS A 199 15.81 9.89 4.62
CA LYS A 199 15.83 8.94 3.52
C LYS A 199 14.54 8.97 2.75
N ILE A 200 14.62 8.71 1.45
CA ILE A 200 13.49 8.27 0.64
C ILE A 200 13.64 6.76 0.45
N ILE A 201 12.56 6.05 0.72
CA ILE A 201 12.52 4.60 0.57
C ILE A 201 11.46 4.24 -0.47
N ILE A 202 11.86 3.41 -1.43
CA ILE A 202 11.00 2.89 -2.47
C ILE A 202 10.82 1.39 -2.21
N LYS A 203 9.59 0.99 -1.94
CA LYS A 203 9.23 -0.40 -1.65
C LYS A 203 8.33 -0.93 -2.75
N PHE A 204 8.76 -1.96 -3.42
CA PHE A 204 7.99 -2.72 -4.39
C PHE A 204 7.23 -3.86 -3.71
N PRO A 205 6.24 -4.47 -4.37
CA PRO A 205 5.65 -5.72 -3.92
C PRO A 205 6.71 -6.79 -3.67
N GLU A 206 6.44 -7.71 -2.76
CA GLU A 206 7.33 -8.83 -2.48
C GLU A 206 7.61 -9.63 -3.76
N TYR A 207 8.81 -10.20 -3.84
CA TYR A 207 9.27 -11.01 -4.99
C TYR A 207 9.36 -10.25 -6.33
N THR A 208 9.46 -8.91 -6.29
CA THR A 208 9.55 -8.11 -7.53
C THR A 208 10.90 -8.30 -8.23
N PHE A 209 12.00 -8.25 -7.47
CA PHE A 209 13.36 -8.35 -8.03
C PHE A 209 14.12 -9.48 -7.38
N LYS A 210 14.61 -10.42 -8.20
CA LYS A 210 15.50 -11.48 -7.78
C LYS A 210 16.94 -10.97 -7.74
N LEU A 211 17.69 -11.30 -6.69
CA LEU A 211 19.12 -11.04 -6.58
C LEU A 211 19.88 -12.28 -7.04
N ASP A 212 20.66 -12.12 -8.09
CA ASP A 212 21.56 -13.17 -8.60
C ASP A 212 20.86 -14.53 -8.89
N ASP A 213 21.63 -15.60 -8.89
CA ASP A 213 21.14 -16.97 -8.97
C ASP A 213 20.71 -17.52 -7.60
N THR A 214 20.62 -16.67 -6.57
CA THR A 214 20.12 -17.02 -5.24
C THR A 214 18.58 -16.98 -5.22
N GLU A 215 17.96 -17.50 -4.16
CA GLU A 215 16.52 -17.37 -3.91
C GLU A 215 16.17 -16.05 -3.18
N GLU A 216 17.13 -15.14 -3.07
CA GLU A 216 16.92 -13.85 -2.40
C GLU A 216 16.26 -12.83 -3.33
N PHE A 217 15.34 -12.05 -2.77
CA PHE A 217 14.63 -10.98 -3.47
C PHE A 217 14.91 -9.65 -2.80
N GLN A 218 15.12 -8.62 -3.61
CA GLN A 218 15.19 -7.23 -3.15
C GLN A 218 13.95 -6.48 -3.59
N ASN A 219 13.20 -5.94 -2.64
CA ASN A 219 12.03 -5.13 -2.93
C ASN A 219 12.06 -3.75 -2.28
N ILE A 220 13.13 -3.43 -1.52
CA ILE A 220 13.29 -2.16 -0.82
C ILE A 220 14.58 -1.49 -1.28
N PHE A 221 14.48 -0.24 -1.70
CA PHE A 221 15.60 0.61 -2.13
C PHE A 221 15.62 1.87 -1.31
N GLU A 222 16.73 2.11 -0.61
CA GLU A 222 16.94 3.29 0.23
C GLU A 222 17.85 4.29 -0.48
N PHE A 223 17.48 5.57 -0.38
CA PHE A 223 18.24 6.71 -0.89
C PHE A 223 18.49 7.69 0.24
N ASN A 224 19.76 7.99 0.50
CA ASN A 224 20.19 8.83 1.60
C ASN A 224 20.14 10.32 1.23
N GLU A 225 20.11 11.19 2.25
CA GLU A 225 20.05 12.66 2.10
C GLU A 225 21.00 13.22 1.03
N ASN A 226 22.25 12.76 1.03
CA ASN A 226 23.28 13.25 0.07
C ASN A 226 22.92 12.96 -1.39
N GLU A 227 22.12 11.95 -1.66
CA GLU A 227 21.70 11.56 -3.01
C GLU A 227 20.44 12.30 -3.47
N ILE A 228 19.59 12.70 -2.52
CA ILE A 228 18.21 13.10 -2.81
C ILE A 228 17.85 14.52 -2.39
N ALA A 229 18.71 15.23 -1.63
CA ALA A 229 18.41 16.57 -1.10
C ALA A 229 17.93 17.55 -2.19
N GLN A 230 18.45 17.43 -3.41
CA GLN A 230 18.07 18.27 -4.55
C GLN A 230 16.65 18.04 -5.06
N PHE A 231 16.04 16.88 -4.73
CA PHE A 231 14.71 16.50 -5.19
C PHE A 231 13.62 16.81 -4.16
N VAL A 232 13.95 17.01 -2.90
CA VAL A 232 13.00 17.35 -1.84
C VAL A 232 12.62 18.84 -1.94
N LYS A 233 11.33 19.16 -1.79
CA LYS A 233 10.78 20.51 -1.85
C LYS A 233 10.70 21.18 -0.49
#